data_7181dd78b9a22776ac7d7124373d19bc
#
_entry.id   7181dd78b9a22776ac7d7124373d19bc
#
_cell.length_a   1.000
_cell.length_b   1.000
_cell.length_c   1.000
_cell.angle_alpha   90.00
_cell.angle_beta   90.00
_cell.angle_gamma   90.00
#
_symmetry.space_group_name_H-M   'P 1'
#
loop_
_entity.id
_entity.type
_entity.pdbx_description
1 polymer ?
#
loop_
_entity_poly.entity_id
_entity_poly.type
_entity_poly.pdbx_seq_one_letter_code
_entity_poly.pdbx_strand_id
1 'polypeptide(L)'
;MRGFMLRVAFAAVLSSNLPAGNWKLEAGSWKLTRYESVEPHMGTLVKITVYTSGEDDARRAFRAGFDRIAALDAILSDYKPDSELNRIAGIAVGTPVEVSRDLFTVLEAARELAEATAGAFDVTQGPVIRLWREARRSRHVPDEDALREAASRTGYQKLHVDRDRCTVRLDQAGMALDVGGIAKGYAASEALAAITSLGVRSSMVAISGDLAFSHAPPGTSGWRISVHDLAGEQAVPDVLQLADGAVSTAGAAEQHLDANGHRYSHIVDPSTRMGLTDDLTVTVIARNGLVADGLDTAMSVLGVERGLALIDARQDAVALLIRRTGSDVELLQSSRFQSFVQALRGPAH
;
A
#
# COMPACT_ATOMS: atom_id res chain seq x y z
N MET A 1 -16.71 6.67 30.07
CA MET A 1 -16.54 5.61 29.07
C MET A 1 -17.50 5.92 27.93
N ARG A 2 -17.06 6.60 26.90
CA ARG A 2 -17.78 6.83 25.64
C ARG A 2 -16.86 6.33 24.53
N GLY A 3 -17.26 5.23 23.89
CA GLY A 3 -16.52 4.59 22.82
C GLY A 3 -16.40 5.49 21.60
N PHE A 4 -15.20 5.74 21.16
CA PHE A 4 -14.88 6.40 19.91
C PHE A 4 -15.11 5.41 18.77
N MET A 5 -16.19 5.56 18.03
CA MET A 5 -16.37 4.89 16.75
C MET A 5 -15.43 5.54 15.74
N LEU A 6 -14.38 4.84 15.38
CA LEU A 6 -13.51 5.17 14.26
C LEU A 6 -14.31 4.99 12.96
N ARG A 7 -14.72 6.09 12.34
CA ARG A 7 -15.31 6.03 10.99
C ARG A 7 -14.16 5.91 9.99
N VAL A 8 -13.86 4.69 9.58
CA VAL A 8 -13.00 4.41 8.43
C VAL A 8 -13.83 4.66 7.18
N ALA A 9 -13.45 5.67 6.40
CA ALA A 9 -14.04 5.90 5.10
C ALA A 9 -13.53 4.81 4.15
N PHE A 10 -14.37 3.82 3.87
CA PHE A 10 -14.13 2.84 2.83
C PHE A 10 -14.34 3.51 1.47
N ALA A 11 -13.30 3.53 0.63
CA ALA A 11 -13.50 3.70 -0.80
C ALA A 11 -14.44 2.59 -1.28
N ALA A 12 -15.68 2.94 -1.59
CA ALA A 12 -16.73 1.97 -1.86
C ALA A 12 -16.42 1.19 -3.13
N VAL A 13 -16.04 -0.07 -2.98
CA VAL A 13 -16.20 -1.04 -4.07
C VAL A 13 -17.72 -1.24 -4.23
N LEU A 14 -18.31 -0.54 -5.19
CA LEU A 14 -19.72 -0.65 -5.51
C LEU A 14 -20.04 -2.09 -5.92
N SER A 15 -20.82 -2.77 -5.09
CA SER A 15 -21.50 -4.00 -5.45
C SER A 15 -22.51 -3.69 -6.56
N SER A 16 -22.10 -3.95 -7.82
CA SER A 16 -23.07 -3.97 -8.91
C SER A 16 -23.96 -5.20 -8.77
N ASN A 17 -25.23 -5.01 -8.39
CA ASN A 17 -26.28 -5.99 -8.60
C ASN A 17 -26.45 -6.19 -10.10
N LEU A 18 -25.80 -7.21 -10.66
CA LEU A 18 -26.11 -7.72 -11.99
C LEU A 18 -27.30 -8.68 -11.87
N PRO A 19 -28.30 -8.60 -12.75
CA PRO A 19 -29.39 -9.55 -12.77
C PRO A 19 -28.85 -10.96 -13.03
N ALA A 20 -29.37 -11.97 -12.33
CA ALA A 20 -29.06 -13.37 -12.55
C ALA A 20 -29.51 -13.79 -13.97
N GLY A 21 -28.63 -13.66 -14.93
CA GLY A 21 -28.79 -14.19 -16.28
C GLY A 21 -28.44 -15.69 -16.27
N ASN A 22 -29.38 -16.54 -16.65
CA ASN A 22 -29.16 -17.98 -16.88
C ASN A 22 -28.26 -18.17 -18.10
N TRP A 23 -26.94 -18.31 -17.89
CA TRP A 23 -26.00 -18.73 -18.92
C TRP A 23 -25.82 -20.24 -18.85
N LYS A 24 -26.37 -20.98 -19.83
CA LYS A 24 -26.03 -22.38 -20.02
C LYS A 24 -24.66 -22.43 -20.71
N LEU A 25 -23.64 -22.84 -19.98
CA LEU A 25 -22.34 -23.23 -20.54
C LEU A 25 -22.26 -24.74 -20.66
N GLU A 26 -21.69 -25.18 -21.77
CA GLU A 26 -21.53 -26.60 -22.17
C GLU A 26 -20.70 -27.41 -21.18
N ALA A 27 -20.85 -28.74 -21.24
CA ALA A 27 -20.31 -29.74 -20.33
C ALA A 27 -18.80 -29.55 -20.03
N GLY A 28 -18.48 -29.20 -18.75
CA GLY A 28 -17.11 -29.11 -18.24
C GLY A 28 -16.78 -27.82 -17.46
N SER A 29 -17.57 -26.74 -17.53
CA SER A 29 -17.30 -25.52 -16.78
C SER A 29 -17.89 -25.59 -15.37
N TRP A 30 -17.07 -25.82 -14.38
CA TRP A 30 -17.42 -25.63 -12.97
C TRP A 30 -17.88 -24.18 -12.79
N LYS A 31 -19.13 -23.99 -12.37
CA LYS A 31 -19.70 -22.65 -12.13
C LYS A 31 -18.99 -22.06 -10.91
N LEU A 32 -18.01 -21.17 -11.15
CA LEU A 32 -17.34 -20.46 -10.07
C LEU A 32 -18.30 -19.45 -9.44
N THR A 33 -18.38 -19.47 -8.12
CA THR A 33 -19.18 -18.55 -7.31
C THR A 33 -18.27 -17.58 -6.60
N ARG A 34 -18.71 -16.31 -6.51
CA ARG A 34 -18.02 -15.25 -5.79
C ARG A 34 -18.27 -15.39 -4.29
N TYR A 35 -17.19 -15.39 -3.52
CA TYR A 35 -17.21 -15.35 -2.05
C TYR A 35 -16.35 -14.19 -1.58
N GLU A 36 -16.72 -13.62 -0.42
CA GLU A 36 -16.00 -12.52 0.23
C GLU A 36 -15.87 -12.76 1.73
N SER A 37 -14.74 -12.34 2.30
CA SER A 37 -14.53 -12.31 3.74
C SER A 37 -13.77 -11.04 4.12
N VAL A 38 -14.03 -10.53 5.33
CA VAL A 38 -13.41 -9.31 5.86
C VAL A 38 -12.94 -9.58 7.28
N GLU A 39 -11.66 -9.30 7.55
CA GLU A 39 -11.07 -9.39 8.89
C GLU A 39 -10.21 -8.17 9.22
N PRO A 40 -10.05 -7.80 10.51
CA PRO A 40 -9.16 -6.72 10.92
C PRO A 40 -7.71 -7.21 11.01
N HIS A 41 -6.81 -6.63 10.22
CA HIS A 41 -5.36 -6.86 10.26
C HIS A 41 -4.59 -5.57 9.97
N MET A 42 -3.34 -5.45 10.40
CA MET A 42 -2.46 -4.31 10.12
C MET A 42 -3.10 -2.95 10.41
N GLY A 43 -3.93 -2.87 11.46
CA GLY A 43 -4.61 -1.63 11.87
C GLY A 43 -5.77 -1.17 10.98
N THR A 44 -6.21 -1.99 10.02
CA THR A 44 -7.31 -1.70 9.09
C THR A 44 -8.17 -2.94 8.83
N LEU A 45 -9.20 -2.80 7.99
CA LEU A 45 -9.97 -3.94 7.50
C LEU A 45 -9.33 -4.50 6.23
N VAL A 46 -9.16 -5.80 6.20
CA VAL A 46 -8.69 -6.55 5.04
C VAL A 46 -9.87 -7.29 4.44
N LYS A 47 -10.10 -7.10 3.14
CA LYS A 47 -11.12 -7.80 2.39
C LYS A 47 -10.48 -8.74 1.38
N ILE A 48 -10.91 -10.01 1.39
CA ILE A 48 -10.52 -11.01 0.40
C ILE A 48 -11.76 -11.41 -0.40
N THR A 49 -11.66 -11.36 -1.72
CA THR A 49 -12.67 -11.82 -2.67
C THR A 49 -12.08 -12.96 -3.50
N VAL A 50 -12.80 -14.08 -3.60
CA VAL A 50 -12.38 -15.26 -4.39
C VAL A 50 -13.53 -15.78 -5.24
N TYR A 51 -13.17 -16.43 -6.35
CA TYR A 51 -14.11 -17.21 -7.18
C TYR A 51 -13.71 -18.67 -7.13
N THR A 52 -14.57 -19.52 -6.54
CA THR A 52 -14.33 -20.94 -6.30
C THR A 52 -15.54 -21.79 -6.66
N SER A 53 -15.34 -23.11 -6.79
CA SER A 53 -16.40 -24.07 -7.07
C SER A 53 -17.35 -24.34 -5.89
N GLY A 54 -16.87 -24.05 -4.65
CA GLY A 54 -17.63 -24.29 -3.43
C GLY A 54 -17.12 -23.48 -2.24
N GLU A 55 -17.94 -23.44 -1.19
CA GLU A 55 -17.67 -22.66 0.02
C GLU A 55 -16.46 -23.18 0.81
N ASP A 56 -16.20 -24.49 0.80
CA ASP A 56 -15.04 -25.06 1.49
C ASP A 56 -13.71 -24.63 0.85
N ASP A 57 -13.67 -24.50 -0.47
CA ASP A 57 -12.52 -23.95 -1.19
C ASP A 57 -12.34 -22.47 -0.83
N ALA A 58 -13.43 -21.71 -0.77
CA ALA A 58 -13.39 -20.31 -0.36
C ALA A 58 -12.87 -20.14 1.08
N ARG A 59 -13.34 -20.95 2.02
CA ARG A 59 -12.89 -20.92 3.42
C ARG A 59 -11.39 -21.26 3.54
N ARG A 60 -10.89 -22.22 2.77
CA ARG A 60 -9.44 -22.53 2.74
C ARG A 60 -8.64 -21.36 2.18
N ALA A 61 -9.11 -20.73 1.12
CA ALA A 61 -8.47 -19.57 0.52
C ALA A 61 -8.44 -18.38 1.49
N PHE A 62 -9.54 -18.07 2.17
CA PHE A 62 -9.60 -17.00 3.17
C PHE A 62 -8.63 -17.24 4.31
N ARG A 63 -8.61 -18.46 4.86
CA ARG A 63 -7.67 -18.80 5.94
C ARG A 63 -6.23 -18.60 5.48
N ALA A 64 -5.85 -19.13 4.32
CA ALA A 64 -4.49 -18.98 3.81
C ALA A 64 -4.08 -17.50 3.64
N GLY A 65 -4.99 -16.67 3.09
CA GLY A 65 -4.75 -15.24 2.93
C GLY A 65 -4.62 -14.50 4.27
N PHE A 66 -5.57 -14.67 5.19
CA PHE A 66 -5.53 -14.00 6.48
C PHE A 66 -4.39 -14.48 7.38
N ASP A 67 -4.09 -15.79 7.42
CA ASP A 67 -2.95 -16.33 8.16
C ASP A 67 -1.62 -15.74 7.66
N ARG A 68 -1.47 -15.58 6.32
CA ARG A 68 -0.29 -14.93 5.73
C ARG A 68 -0.17 -13.47 6.15
N ILE A 69 -1.26 -12.71 6.11
CA ILE A 69 -1.27 -11.31 6.56
C ILE A 69 -0.96 -11.19 8.05
N ALA A 70 -1.52 -12.08 8.88
CA ALA A 70 -1.25 -12.10 10.33
C ALA A 70 0.23 -12.37 10.61
N ALA A 71 0.86 -13.29 9.88
CA ALA A 71 2.28 -13.57 9.98
C ALA A 71 3.13 -12.34 9.58
N LEU A 72 2.76 -11.67 8.49
CA LEU A 72 3.45 -10.45 8.05
C LEU A 72 3.26 -9.28 9.04
N ASP A 73 2.09 -9.15 9.64
CA ASP A 73 1.85 -8.13 10.68
C ASP A 73 2.70 -8.36 11.93
N ALA A 74 2.99 -9.62 12.28
CA ALA A 74 3.94 -9.94 13.37
C ALA A 74 5.40 -9.60 13.01
N ILE A 75 5.76 -9.59 11.73
CA ILE A 75 7.09 -9.27 11.25
C ILE A 75 7.26 -7.75 11.04
N LEU A 76 6.33 -7.10 10.34
CA LEU A 76 6.49 -5.77 9.75
C LEU A 76 5.84 -4.64 10.56
N SER A 77 5.04 -4.94 11.58
CA SER A 77 4.32 -3.91 12.34
C SER A 77 5.26 -3.06 13.18
N ASP A 78 5.27 -1.76 12.97
CA ASP A 78 5.96 -0.79 13.81
C ASP A 78 5.16 -0.42 15.09
N TYR A 79 3.89 -0.85 15.18
CA TYR A 79 3.03 -0.69 16.36
C TYR A 79 3.20 -1.80 17.41
N LYS A 80 3.64 -3.00 17.00
CA LYS A 80 3.84 -4.16 17.88
C LYS A 80 5.25 -4.16 18.44
N PRO A 81 5.46 -3.98 19.76
CA PRO A 81 6.80 -3.90 20.33
C PRO A 81 7.64 -5.17 20.10
N ASP A 82 6.97 -6.30 19.98
CA ASP A 82 7.54 -7.64 19.78
C ASP A 82 7.66 -8.06 18.31
N SER A 83 7.30 -7.17 17.36
CA SER A 83 7.52 -7.42 15.94
C SER A 83 9.01 -7.60 15.63
N GLU A 84 9.32 -8.35 14.57
CA GLU A 84 10.71 -8.48 14.14
C GLU A 84 11.31 -7.12 13.77
N LEU A 85 10.58 -6.27 13.06
CA LEU A 85 10.98 -4.91 12.69
C LEU A 85 11.43 -4.08 13.90
N ASN A 86 10.65 -4.09 15.00
CA ASN A 86 10.98 -3.33 16.19
C ASN A 86 12.14 -3.97 16.98
N ARG A 87 12.22 -5.31 17.02
CA ARG A 87 13.33 -5.99 17.69
C ARG A 87 14.68 -5.69 17.03
N ILE A 88 14.74 -5.75 15.69
CA ILE A 88 16.00 -5.49 14.98
C ILE A 88 16.48 -4.06 15.15
N ALA A 89 15.60 -3.08 15.30
CA ALA A 89 15.97 -1.69 15.55
C ALA A 89 16.81 -1.53 16.83
N GLY A 90 16.63 -2.43 17.81
CA GLY A 90 17.40 -2.42 19.05
C GLY A 90 18.70 -3.23 19.00
N ILE A 91 18.76 -4.30 18.22
CA ILE A 91 19.86 -5.27 18.24
C ILE A 91 20.82 -5.16 17.04
N ALA A 92 20.37 -4.59 15.92
CA ALA A 92 21.17 -4.46 14.69
C ALA A 92 22.09 -3.23 14.68
N VAL A 93 22.25 -2.53 15.81
CA VAL A 93 23.10 -1.34 15.92
C VAL A 93 24.57 -1.71 15.85
N GLY A 94 25.27 -1.23 14.82
CA GLY A 94 26.71 -1.47 14.59
C GLY A 94 27.06 -2.90 14.20
N THR A 95 26.18 -3.88 14.36
CA THR A 95 26.42 -5.28 14.05
C THR A 95 25.34 -5.82 13.10
N PRO A 96 25.73 -6.51 12.00
CA PRO A 96 24.76 -7.16 11.12
C PRO A 96 23.98 -8.26 11.86
N VAL A 97 22.66 -8.28 11.66
CA VAL A 97 21.75 -9.28 12.25
C VAL A 97 20.98 -9.94 11.12
N GLU A 98 20.91 -11.27 11.13
CA GLU A 98 20.10 -12.05 10.22
C GLU A 98 18.61 -11.79 10.48
N VAL A 99 17.83 -11.61 9.43
CA VAL A 99 16.39 -11.32 9.48
C VAL A 99 15.61 -12.32 8.65
N SER A 100 14.30 -12.41 8.92
CA SER A 100 13.39 -13.21 8.08
C SER A 100 13.43 -12.74 6.63
N ARG A 101 13.13 -13.66 5.71
CA ARG A 101 13.09 -13.34 4.28
C ARG A 101 12.07 -12.23 3.97
N ASP A 102 10.94 -12.21 4.67
CA ASP A 102 9.91 -11.18 4.48
C ASP A 102 10.42 -9.78 4.85
N LEU A 103 11.02 -9.67 6.04
CA LEU A 103 11.58 -8.39 6.48
C LEU A 103 12.72 -7.95 5.57
N PHE A 104 13.59 -8.89 5.18
CA PHE A 104 14.68 -8.63 4.23
C PHE A 104 14.15 -8.07 2.91
N THR A 105 13.17 -8.74 2.29
CA THR A 105 12.56 -8.31 1.01
C THR A 105 12.01 -6.89 1.08
N VAL A 106 11.29 -6.56 2.16
CA VAL A 106 10.73 -5.22 2.33
C VAL A 106 11.80 -4.17 2.54
N LEU A 107 12.82 -4.44 3.38
CA LEU A 107 13.89 -3.48 3.66
C LEU A 107 14.85 -3.29 2.48
N GLU A 108 15.09 -4.34 1.70
CA GLU A 108 15.88 -4.26 0.47
C GLU A 108 15.17 -3.36 -0.57
N ALA A 109 13.90 -3.63 -0.85
CA ALA A 109 13.11 -2.81 -1.77
C ALA A 109 12.99 -1.35 -1.28
N ALA A 110 12.80 -1.16 0.02
CA ALA A 110 12.76 0.16 0.64
C ALA A 110 14.09 0.90 0.47
N ARG A 111 15.23 0.22 0.61
CA ARG A 111 16.56 0.79 0.46
C ARG A 111 16.84 1.17 -1.00
N GLU A 112 16.47 0.31 -1.94
CA GLU A 112 16.59 0.59 -3.38
C GLU A 112 15.72 1.81 -3.78
N LEU A 113 14.48 1.88 -3.27
CA LEU A 113 13.59 3.00 -3.54
C LEU A 113 14.10 4.30 -2.89
N ALA A 114 14.67 4.23 -1.68
CA ALA A 114 15.28 5.38 -1.02
C ALA A 114 16.44 5.95 -1.83
N GLU A 115 17.30 5.10 -2.41
CA GLU A 115 18.37 5.52 -3.31
C GLU A 115 17.83 6.18 -4.59
N ALA A 116 16.87 5.53 -5.24
CA ALA A 116 16.27 6.02 -6.48
C ALA A 116 15.54 7.37 -6.31
N THR A 117 15.06 7.67 -5.09
CA THR A 117 14.34 8.89 -4.77
C THR A 117 15.16 9.94 -4.02
N ALA A 118 16.48 9.68 -3.83
CA ALA A 118 17.37 10.51 -3.02
C ALA A 118 16.81 10.79 -1.61
N GLY A 119 16.15 9.77 -1.01
CA GLY A 119 15.59 9.81 0.34
C GLY A 119 14.19 10.41 0.45
N ALA A 120 13.50 10.71 -0.64
CA ALA A 120 12.08 11.09 -0.56
C ALA A 120 11.21 9.95 0.00
N PHE A 121 11.57 8.70 -0.30
CA PHE A 121 11.10 7.52 0.43
C PHE A 121 12.19 7.08 1.40
N ASP A 122 11.88 6.95 2.69
CA ASP A 122 12.87 6.56 3.69
C ASP A 122 12.20 5.86 4.89
N VAL A 123 12.36 4.55 4.99
CA VAL A 123 11.81 3.74 6.08
C VAL A 123 12.47 3.99 7.44
N THR A 124 13.56 4.76 7.50
CA THR A 124 14.20 5.13 8.76
C THR A 124 13.52 6.31 9.45
N GLN A 125 12.45 6.87 8.86
CA GLN A 125 11.72 8.00 9.40
C GLN A 125 10.87 7.67 10.66
N GLY A 126 10.93 6.46 11.17
CA GLY A 126 10.19 6.03 12.35
C GLY A 126 10.23 6.99 13.54
N PRO A 127 11.38 7.59 13.93
CA PRO A 127 11.43 8.58 15.01
C PRO A 127 10.59 9.82 14.74
N VAL A 128 10.58 10.35 13.52
CA VAL A 128 9.82 11.55 13.11
C VAL A 128 8.32 11.19 12.97
N ILE A 129 8.00 10.06 12.36
CA ILE A 129 6.61 9.59 12.18
C ILE A 129 5.92 9.38 13.53
N ARG A 130 6.63 8.89 14.56
CA ARG A 130 6.09 8.76 15.93
C ARG A 130 5.65 10.11 16.50
N LEU A 131 6.40 11.17 16.30
CA LEU A 131 6.01 12.52 16.71
C LEU A 131 4.74 12.98 15.99
N TRP A 132 4.64 12.76 14.69
CA TRP A 132 3.44 13.08 13.92
C TRP A 132 2.22 12.25 14.32
N ARG A 133 2.40 10.99 14.70
CA ARG A 133 1.32 10.15 15.26
C ARG A 133 0.82 10.72 16.60
N GLU A 134 1.72 11.19 17.46
CA GLU A 134 1.34 11.86 18.71
C GLU A 134 0.66 13.20 18.43
N ALA A 135 1.17 13.98 17.48
CA ALA A 135 0.58 15.23 17.03
C ALA A 135 -0.90 15.06 16.60
N ARG A 136 -1.21 14.00 15.88
CA ARG A 136 -2.61 13.69 15.49
C ARG A 136 -3.50 13.37 16.70
N ARG A 137 -2.95 12.75 17.76
CA ARG A 137 -3.69 12.46 18.99
C ARG A 137 -3.90 13.70 19.84
N SER A 138 -2.84 14.50 20.02
CA SER A 138 -2.84 15.73 20.83
C SER A 138 -3.42 16.94 20.10
N ARG A 139 -3.56 16.86 18.75
CA ARG A 139 -3.95 17.96 17.86
C ARG A 139 -3.01 19.18 17.90
N HIS A 140 -1.73 18.92 18.15
CA HIS A 140 -0.68 19.94 18.15
C HIS A 140 0.44 19.52 17.20
N VAL A 141 0.91 20.45 16.36
CA VAL A 141 2.07 20.20 15.49
C VAL A 141 3.29 19.89 16.36
N PRO A 142 4.14 18.94 15.98
CA PRO A 142 5.33 18.61 16.76
C PRO A 142 6.25 19.80 16.92
N ASP A 143 6.92 19.90 18.07
CA ASP A 143 7.93 20.89 18.34
C ASP A 143 9.14 20.75 17.38
N GLU A 144 9.69 21.89 16.93
CA GLU A 144 10.77 21.90 15.94
C GLU A 144 12.06 21.27 16.48
N ASP A 145 12.39 21.49 17.77
CA ASP A 145 13.57 20.89 18.38
C ASP A 145 13.41 19.37 18.52
N ALA A 146 12.21 18.93 18.89
CA ALA A 146 11.89 17.50 18.93
C ALA A 146 11.98 16.84 17.54
N LEU A 147 11.49 17.52 16.49
CA LEU A 147 11.63 17.05 15.11
C LEU A 147 13.09 16.99 14.67
N ARG A 148 13.91 17.96 15.05
CA ARG A 148 15.35 18.01 14.73
C ARG A 148 16.10 16.87 15.44
N GLU A 149 15.81 16.63 16.71
CA GLU A 149 16.38 15.54 17.47
C GLU A 149 15.97 14.17 16.87
N ALA A 150 14.70 13.97 16.58
CA ALA A 150 14.21 12.75 15.95
C ALA A 150 14.89 12.49 14.59
N ALA A 151 15.01 13.53 13.75
CA ALA A 151 15.65 13.46 12.44
C ALA A 151 17.16 13.16 12.52
N SER A 152 17.85 13.46 13.61
CA SER A 152 19.25 13.07 13.79
C SER A 152 19.45 11.56 13.78
N ARG A 153 18.40 10.80 14.09
CA ARG A 153 18.35 9.33 14.14
C ARG A 153 17.70 8.72 12.90
N THR A 154 17.55 9.46 11.81
CA THR A 154 17.04 9.00 10.51
C THR A 154 18.12 9.08 9.44
N GLY A 155 17.83 8.57 8.28
CA GLY A 155 18.65 8.61 7.08
C GLY A 155 18.87 7.21 6.50
N TYR A 156 18.35 6.99 5.30
CA TYR A 156 18.42 5.70 4.61
C TYR A 156 19.86 5.19 4.40
N GLN A 157 20.84 6.08 4.33
CA GLN A 157 22.27 5.70 4.21
C GLN A 157 22.79 4.98 5.45
N LYS A 158 22.12 5.14 6.61
CA LYS A 158 22.45 4.48 7.88
C LYS A 158 21.82 3.08 8.01
N LEU A 159 20.97 2.68 7.05
CA LEU A 159 20.40 1.34 6.94
C LEU A 159 21.20 0.54 5.91
N HIS A 160 21.86 -0.52 6.34
CA HIS A 160 22.62 -1.42 5.48
C HIS A 160 21.89 -2.75 5.36
N VAL A 161 21.74 -3.21 4.13
CA VAL A 161 21.08 -4.47 3.77
C VAL A 161 22.06 -5.30 2.96
N ASP A 162 22.37 -6.52 3.40
CA ASP A 162 23.29 -7.44 2.73
C ASP A 162 22.50 -8.61 2.15
N ARG A 163 22.39 -8.66 0.81
CA ARG A 163 21.63 -9.66 0.06
C ARG A 163 22.19 -11.08 0.21
N ASP A 164 23.51 -11.20 0.22
CA ASP A 164 24.15 -12.52 0.23
C ASP A 164 23.98 -13.22 1.59
N ARG A 165 23.86 -12.44 2.65
CA ARG A 165 23.76 -12.92 4.03
C ARG A 165 22.37 -12.79 4.65
N CYS A 166 21.42 -12.14 3.96
CA CYS A 166 20.11 -11.78 4.51
C CYS A 166 20.24 -11.06 5.87
N THR A 167 21.18 -10.10 5.97
CA THR A 167 21.41 -9.35 7.21
C THR A 167 21.10 -7.87 7.07
N VAL A 168 20.76 -7.27 8.21
CA VAL A 168 20.49 -5.83 8.34
C VAL A 168 21.38 -5.25 9.42
N ARG A 169 21.91 -4.03 9.21
CA ARG A 169 22.67 -3.27 10.20
C ARG A 169 22.24 -1.81 10.18
N LEU A 170 22.14 -1.23 11.35
CA LEU A 170 21.88 0.19 11.57
C LEU A 170 23.15 0.85 12.13
N ASP A 171 23.50 2.04 11.64
CA ASP A 171 24.72 2.74 12.07
C ASP A 171 24.60 3.40 13.44
N GLN A 172 23.37 3.64 13.92
CA GLN A 172 23.17 4.49 15.08
C GLN A 172 22.08 3.94 16.02
N ALA A 173 22.34 4.02 17.33
CA ALA A 173 21.33 3.74 18.34
C ALA A 173 20.15 4.75 18.30
N GLY A 174 18.96 4.27 18.62
CA GLY A 174 17.74 5.09 18.60
C GLY A 174 17.14 5.29 17.23
N MET A 175 17.71 4.72 16.17
CA MET A 175 17.00 4.57 14.88
C MET A 175 15.77 3.69 15.08
N ALA A 176 14.73 3.97 14.33
CA ALA A 176 13.51 3.16 14.27
C ALA A 176 13.03 3.08 12.82
N LEU A 177 12.55 1.92 12.45
CA LEU A 177 12.06 1.67 11.10
C LEU A 177 10.54 1.80 11.07
N ASP A 178 10.01 2.37 10.00
CA ASP A 178 8.59 2.44 9.67
C ASP A 178 8.41 2.04 8.21
N VAL A 179 7.79 0.91 7.99
CA VAL A 179 7.54 0.36 6.66
C VAL A 179 6.09 0.55 6.20
N GLY A 180 5.34 1.46 6.86
CA GLY A 180 3.91 1.68 6.60
C GLY A 180 3.57 2.08 5.17
N GLY A 181 4.51 2.68 4.43
CA GLY A 181 4.34 3.08 3.02
C GLY A 181 4.80 2.04 2.01
N ILE A 182 4.94 0.75 2.40
CA ILE A 182 5.34 -0.34 1.49
C ILE A 182 4.84 -1.71 1.96
N ALA A 183 4.53 -1.84 3.24
CA ALA A 183 4.23 -3.15 3.85
C ALA A 183 2.82 -3.66 3.53
N LYS A 184 1.84 -2.77 3.33
CA LYS A 184 0.45 -3.19 3.04
C LYS A 184 0.32 -3.77 1.64
N GLY A 185 0.95 -3.10 0.65
CA GLY A 185 1.02 -3.62 -0.71
C GLY A 185 1.78 -4.95 -0.79
N TYR A 186 2.88 -5.10 -0.05
CA TYR A 186 3.58 -6.37 0.10
C TYR A 186 2.66 -7.46 0.69
N ALA A 187 1.98 -7.15 1.79
CA ALA A 187 1.08 -8.10 2.45
C ALA A 187 -0.10 -8.51 1.55
N ALA A 188 -0.66 -7.59 0.78
CA ALA A 188 -1.73 -7.90 -0.18
C ALA A 188 -1.23 -8.89 -1.26
N SER A 189 -0.04 -8.66 -1.81
CA SER A 189 0.56 -9.55 -2.82
C SER A 189 0.90 -10.93 -2.28
N GLU A 190 1.45 -11.00 -1.07
CA GLU A 190 1.81 -12.25 -0.43
C GLU A 190 0.58 -13.09 -0.04
N ALA A 191 -0.47 -12.44 0.45
CA ALA A 191 -1.75 -13.10 0.72
C ALA A 191 -2.38 -13.62 -0.58
N LEU A 192 -2.33 -12.84 -1.66
CA LEU A 192 -2.78 -13.27 -2.98
C LEU A 192 -1.99 -14.50 -3.46
N ALA A 193 -0.67 -14.52 -3.29
CA ALA A 193 0.18 -15.66 -3.63
C ALA A 193 -0.19 -16.90 -2.82
N ALA A 194 -0.46 -16.77 -1.51
CA ALA A 194 -0.92 -17.86 -0.67
C ALA A 194 -2.26 -18.45 -1.16
N ILE A 195 -3.20 -17.59 -1.55
CA ILE A 195 -4.50 -18.01 -2.10
C ILE A 195 -4.34 -18.71 -3.44
N THR A 196 -3.55 -18.15 -4.35
CA THR A 196 -3.36 -18.71 -5.70
C THR A 196 -2.60 -20.03 -5.68
N SER A 197 -1.71 -20.26 -4.69
CA SER A 197 -1.03 -21.54 -4.49
C SER A 197 -1.99 -22.72 -4.21
N LEU A 198 -3.20 -22.43 -3.73
CA LEU A 198 -4.29 -23.41 -3.54
C LEU A 198 -5.07 -23.70 -4.82
N GLY A 199 -4.69 -23.11 -5.97
CA GLY A 199 -5.38 -23.27 -7.25
C GLY A 199 -6.54 -22.29 -7.47
N VAL A 200 -6.77 -21.33 -6.58
CA VAL A 200 -7.79 -20.29 -6.73
C VAL A 200 -7.27 -19.22 -7.70
N ARG A 201 -7.74 -19.26 -8.94
CA ARG A 201 -7.20 -18.44 -10.03
C ARG A 201 -7.67 -16.99 -10.03
N SER A 202 -8.93 -16.76 -9.63
CA SER A 202 -9.52 -15.41 -9.62
C SER A 202 -9.74 -14.98 -8.19
N SER A 203 -8.87 -14.12 -7.68
CA SER A 203 -8.89 -13.61 -6.31
C SER A 203 -8.38 -12.19 -6.24
N MET A 204 -8.85 -11.44 -5.24
CA MET A 204 -8.41 -10.09 -4.93
C MET A 204 -8.27 -9.94 -3.41
N VAL A 205 -7.19 -9.32 -2.99
CA VAL A 205 -6.92 -8.91 -1.62
C VAL A 205 -6.87 -7.39 -1.57
N ALA A 206 -7.64 -6.79 -0.67
CA ALA A 206 -7.71 -5.35 -0.45
C ALA A 206 -7.36 -5.03 1.01
N ILE A 207 -6.34 -4.18 1.21
CA ILE A 207 -5.87 -3.70 2.51
C ILE A 207 -5.87 -2.18 2.46
N SER A 208 -6.95 -1.53 2.96
CA SER A 208 -7.13 -0.07 2.78
C SER A 208 -7.09 0.32 1.28
N GLY A 209 -6.21 1.23 0.89
CA GLY A 209 -6.00 1.66 -0.51
C GLY A 209 -5.15 0.70 -1.36
N ASP A 210 -4.64 -0.38 -0.79
CA ASP A 210 -3.75 -1.34 -1.44
C ASP A 210 -4.50 -2.56 -1.93
N LEU A 211 -4.44 -2.84 -3.23
CA LEU A 211 -5.11 -3.94 -3.90
C LEU A 211 -4.09 -4.84 -4.60
N ALA A 212 -4.21 -6.16 -4.41
CA ALA A 212 -3.53 -7.14 -5.25
C ALA A 212 -4.57 -8.11 -5.83
N PHE A 213 -4.48 -8.43 -7.11
CA PHE A 213 -5.46 -9.24 -7.79
C PHE A 213 -4.82 -10.14 -8.85
N SER A 214 -5.34 -11.35 -8.95
CA SER A 214 -4.95 -12.36 -9.95
C SER A 214 -5.87 -12.29 -11.18
N HIS A 215 -6.06 -13.40 -11.89
CA HIS A 215 -6.85 -13.47 -13.11
C HIS A 215 -8.22 -12.81 -12.99
N ALA A 216 -8.71 -12.29 -14.09
CA ALA A 216 -10.03 -11.66 -14.20
C ALA A 216 -11.14 -12.54 -13.60
N PRO A 217 -12.17 -11.95 -12.98
CA PRO A 217 -13.38 -12.67 -12.59
C PRO A 217 -14.03 -13.35 -13.78
N PRO A 218 -14.68 -14.51 -13.60
CA PRO A 218 -15.34 -15.25 -14.68
C PRO A 218 -16.29 -14.37 -15.49
N GLY A 219 -16.16 -14.43 -16.82
CA GLY A 219 -16.99 -13.67 -17.76
C GLY A 219 -16.67 -12.17 -17.84
N THR A 220 -15.52 -11.74 -17.34
CA THR A 220 -15.07 -10.34 -17.41
C THR A 220 -13.66 -10.22 -17.96
N SER A 221 -13.26 -9.02 -18.41
CA SER A 221 -11.91 -8.74 -18.86
C SER A 221 -10.97 -8.24 -17.73
N GLY A 222 -11.44 -8.17 -16.49
CA GLY A 222 -10.65 -7.71 -15.35
C GLY A 222 -11.49 -7.37 -14.13
N TRP A 223 -10.81 -7.17 -13.02
CA TRP A 223 -11.36 -6.59 -11.82
C TRP A 223 -11.67 -5.12 -12.07
N ARG A 224 -12.84 -4.69 -11.65
CA ARG A 224 -13.26 -3.29 -11.79
C ARG A 224 -12.69 -2.49 -10.63
N ILE A 225 -11.71 -1.65 -10.92
CA ILE A 225 -11.05 -0.77 -9.96
C ILE A 225 -11.49 0.65 -10.23
N SER A 226 -12.17 1.26 -9.28
CA SER A 226 -12.52 2.67 -9.34
C SER A 226 -11.36 3.49 -8.78
N VAL A 227 -10.84 4.41 -9.58
CA VAL A 227 -9.91 5.42 -9.12
C VAL A 227 -10.72 6.66 -8.75
N HIS A 228 -10.70 7.02 -7.50
CA HIS A 228 -11.42 8.19 -7.01
C HIS A 228 -10.44 9.27 -6.58
N ASP A 229 -10.85 10.50 -6.78
CA ASP A 229 -10.45 11.59 -5.91
C ASP A 229 -10.85 11.22 -4.47
N LEU A 230 -9.89 11.19 -3.54
CA LEU A 230 -10.16 10.86 -2.14
C LEU A 230 -11.09 11.85 -1.44
N ALA A 231 -11.32 13.03 -2.02
CA ALA A 231 -12.33 13.98 -1.55
C ALA A 231 -13.77 13.62 -1.92
N GLY A 232 -13.98 12.59 -2.77
CA GLY A 232 -15.30 12.00 -3.01
C GLY A 232 -16.21 12.78 -3.96
N GLU A 233 -15.78 13.90 -4.53
CA GLU A 233 -16.66 14.80 -5.29
C GLU A 233 -16.62 14.62 -6.80
N GLN A 234 -15.57 14.05 -7.36
CA GLN A 234 -15.50 13.70 -8.78
C GLN A 234 -14.88 12.32 -8.97
N ALA A 235 -15.71 11.36 -9.41
CA ALA A 235 -15.19 10.11 -9.93
C ALA A 235 -14.43 10.42 -11.24
N VAL A 236 -13.17 9.97 -11.32
CA VAL A 236 -12.54 9.84 -12.63
C VAL A 236 -13.45 8.92 -13.44
N PRO A 237 -13.89 9.29 -14.67
CA PRO A 237 -14.96 8.57 -15.36
C PRO A 237 -14.64 7.10 -15.65
N ASP A 238 -13.39 6.68 -15.53
CA ASP A 238 -12.96 5.38 -15.96
C ASP A 238 -12.73 4.41 -14.80
N VAL A 239 -13.67 3.47 -14.67
CA VAL A 239 -13.43 2.23 -13.95
C VAL A 239 -12.39 1.43 -14.74
N LEU A 240 -11.20 1.29 -14.18
CA LEU A 240 -10.16 0.45 -14.76
C LEU A 240 -10.58 -1.02 -14.67
N GLN A 241 -10.30 -1.78 -15.74
CA GLN A 241 -10.43 -3.24 -15.73
C GLN A 241 -9.04 -3.83 -15.79
N LEU A 242 -8.61 -4.46 -14.70
CA LEU A 242 -7.25 -4.95 -14.51
C LEU A 242 -7.24 -6.42 -14.07
N ALA A 243 -6.23 -7.16 -14.51
CA ALA A 243 -5.95 -8.53 -14.06
C ALA A 243 -4.45 -8.69 -13.82
N ASP A 244 -4.09 -9.62 -12.96
CA ASP A 244 -2.69 -10.02 -12.68
C ASP A 244 -1.78 -8.84 -12.32
N GLY A 245 -2.18 -8.08 -11.30
CA GLY A 245 -1.46 -6.88 -10.88
C GLY A 245 -1.82 -6.38 -9.50
N ALA A 246 -1.40 -5.17 -9.23
CA ALA A 246 -1.66 -4.45 -7.98
C ALA A 246 -1.93 -2.97 -8.25
N VAL A 247 -2.69 -2.37 -7.35
CA VAL A 247 -2.95 -0.92 -7.31
C VAL A 247 -2.76 -0.44 -5.89
N SER A 248 -2.07 0.66 -5.71
CA SER A 248 -2.00 1.37 -4.45
C SER A 248 -2.37 2.83 -4.64
N THR A 249 -3.04 3.42 -3.66
CA THR A 249 -3.44 4.82 -3.68
C THR A 249 -3.07 5.50 -2.38
N ALA A 250 -2.24 6.53 -2.48
CA ALA A 250 -1.86 7.42 -1.39
C ALA A 250 -2.48 8.80 -1.55
N GLY A 251 -2.85 9.44 -0.43
CA GLY A 251 -3.36 10.81 -0.44
C GLY A 251 -3.64 11.36 0.94
N ALA A 252 -3.75 12.69 1.04
CA ALA A 252 -3.90 13.41 2.31
C ALA A 252 -5.28 13.25 2.95
N ALA A 253 -6.28 12.73 2.25
CA ALA A 253 -7.65 12.69 2.74
C ALA A 253 -7.91 11.63 3.83
N GLU A 254 -7.13 10.54 3.87
CA GLU A 254 -7.42 9.40 4.77
C GLU A 254 -7.01 9.66 6.23
N GLN A 255 -5.80 10.17 6.45
CA GLN A 255 -5.29 10.47 7.79
C GLN A 255 -4.56 11.81 7.77
N HIS A 256 -5.06 12.78 8.53
CA HIS A 256 -4.49 14.13 8.57
C HIS A 256 -4.59 14.75 9.96
N LEU A 257 -3.84 15.83 10.15
CA LEU A 257 -3.94 16.76 11.27
C LEU A 257 -4.32 18.13 10.72
N ASP A 258 -5.47 18.65 11.10
CA ASP A 258 -5.82 20.06 10.87
C ASP A 258 -5.30 20.89 12.03
N ALA A 259 -4.30 21.75 11.79
CA ALA A 259 -3.69 22.64 12.77
C ALA A 259 -3.12 23.90 12.10
N ASN A 260 -3.18 25.04 12.78
CA ASN A 260 -2.60 26.31 12.32
C ASN A 260 -3.07 26.73 10.91
N GLY A 261 -4.29 26.39 10.50
CA GLY A 261 -4.84 26.70 9.18
C GLY A 261 -4.32 25.79 8.04
N HIS A 262 -3.56 24.77 8.36
CA HIS A 262 -3.05 23.79 7.40
C HIS A 262 -3.58 22.38 7.70
N ARG A 263 -3.73 21.59 6.64
CA ARG A 263 -3.98 20.13 6.72
C ARG A 263 -2.68 19.40 6.46
N TYR A 264 -2.15 18.73 7.49
CA TYR A 264 -0.95 17.91 7.40
C TYR A 264 -1.31 16.46 7.19
N SER A 265 -0.85 15.88 6.09
CA SER A 265 -0.99 14.44 5.79
C SER A 265 -0.25 13.57 6.82
N HIS A 266 -0.60 12.29 6.87
CA HIS A 266 0.18 11.29 7.60
C HIS A 266 1.52 10.95 6.90
N ILE A 267 1.65 11.26 5.60
CA ILE A 267 2.89 11.11 4.86
C ILE A 267 3.79 12.30 5.22
N VAL A 268 4.99 11.99 5.68
CA VAL A 268 5.98 12.99 6.11
C VAL A 268 7.06 13.12 5.05
N ASP A 269 7.37 14.35 4.67
CA ASP A 269 8.54 14.65 3.83
C ASP A 269 9.81 14.56 4.69
N PRO A 270 10.74 13.62 4.39
CA PRO A 270 11.98 13.46 5.13
C PRO A 270 12.88 14.71 5.14
N SER A 271 12.81 15.53 4.10
CA SER A 271 13.65 16.73 3.97
C SER A 271 13.19 17.88 4.87
N THR A 272 11.89 18.09 4.97
CA THR A 272 11.28 19.13 5.80
C THR A 272 10.87 18.61 7.19
N ARG A 273 10.72 17.30 7.36
CA ARG A 273 10.20 16.63 8.56
C ARG A 273 8.73 16.96 8.85
N MET A 274 8.05 17.56 7.90
CA MET A 274 6.65 17.97 8.00
C MET A 274 5.73 17.01 7.26
N GLY A 275 4.51 16.83 7.77
CA GLY A 275 3.45 16.19 7.00
C GLY A 275 3.16 16.97 5.72
N LEU A 276 2.92 16.30 4.62
CA LEU A 276 2.57 16.95 3.34
C LEU A 276 1.30 17.77 3.51
N THR A 277 1.26 18.91 2.82
CA THR A 277 0.11 19.84 2.83
C THR A 277 -0.58 19.95 1.49
N ASP A 278 -0.01 19.37 0.44
CA ASP A 278 -0.56 19.40 -0.91
C ASP A 278 -1.75 18.43 -1.03
N ASP A 279 -2.80 18.86 -1.72
CA ASP A 279 -3.95 18.02 -2.02
C ASP A 279 -3.66 17.21 -3.31
N LEU A 280 -2.79 16.23 -3.15
CA LEU A 280 -2.35 15.32 -4.19
C LEU A 280 -2.75 13.89 -3.83
N THR A 281 -3.48 13.25 -4.73
CA THR A 281 -3.75 11.81 -4.70
C THR A 281 -2.90 11.14 -5.77
N VAL A 282 -2.15 10.12 -5.38
CA VAL A 282 -1.30 9.32 -6.27
C VAL A 282 -1.81 7.89 -6.30
N THR A 283 -2.20 7.41 -7.46
CA THR A 283 -2.55 6.00 -7.69
C THR A 283 -1.48 5.37 -8.57
N VAL A 284 -0.84 4.33 -8.07
CA VAL A 284 0.16 3.55 -8.81
C VAL A 284 -0.42 2.18 -9.17
N ILE A 285 -0.23 1.78 -10.43
CA ILE A 285 -0.56 0.45 -10.94
C ILE A 285 0.74 -0.26 -11.27
N ALA A 286 0.95 -1.45 -10.70
CA ALA A 286 2.16 -2.24 -10.89
C ALA A 286 1.85 -3.74 -11.01
N ARG A 287 2.90 -4.55 -11.24
CA ARG A 287 2.79 -6.01 -11.26
C ARG A 287 2.65 -6.62 -9.86
N ASN A 288 3.10 -5.93 -8.82
CA ASN A 288 2.97 -6.36 -7.43
C ASN A 288 2.76 -5.18 -6.49
N GLY A 289 2.21 -5.45 -5.31
CA GLY A 289 1.84 -4.42 -4.34
C GLY A 289 3.02 -3.77 -3.65
N LEU A 290 4.14 -4.48 -3.45
CA LEU A 290 5.36 -3.92 -2.86
C LEU A 290 5.85 -2.71 -3.67
N VAL A 291 5.84 -2.82 -5.00
CA VAL A 291 6.22 -1.75 -5.92
C VAL A 291 5.16 -0.65 -5.93
N ALA A 292 3.87 -1.00 -5.97
CA ALA A 292 2.80 -0.03 -6.04
C ALA A 292 2.75 0.89 -4.80
N ASP A 293 2.74 0.31 -3.59
CA ASP A 293 2.66 0.99 -2.29
C ASP A 293 3.92 1.87 -2.04
N GLY A 294 5.13 1.33 -2.31
CA GLY A 294 6.35 2.14 -2.16
C GLY A 294 6.40 3.34 -3.10
N LEU A 295 5.97 3.17 -4.36
CA LEU A 295 6.01 4.23 -5.36
C LEU A 295 4.95 5.31 -5.12
N ASP A 296 3.73 4.99 -4.71
CA ASP A 296 2.72 6.02 -4.44
C ASP A 296 3.11 6.92 -3.27
N THR A 297 3.70 6.34 -2.21
CA THR A 297 4.27 7.08 -1.09
C THR A 297 5.45 7.96 -1.52
N ALA A 298 6.39 7.41 -2.30
CA ALA A 298 7.53 8.16 -2.82
C ALA A 298 7.09 9.34 -3.72
N MET A 299 6.15 9.09 -4.63
CA MET A 299 5.63 10.09 -5.55
C MET A 299 4.84 11.19 -4.84
N SER A 300 4.13 10.85 -3.77
CA SER A 300 3.44 11.83 -2.92
C SER A 300 4.43 12.83 -2.32
N VAL A 301 5.60 12.38 -1.86
CA VAL A 301 6.66 13.25 -1.33
C VAL A 301 7.38 14.03 -2.45
N LEU A 302 7.64 13.41 -3.58
CA LEU A 302 8.32 14.04 -4.72
C LEU A 302 7.46 15.12 -5.42
N GLY A 303 6.14 15.05 -5.28
CA GLY A 303 5.20 15.88 -6.03
C GLY A 303 5.10 15.49 -7.50
N VAL A 304 4.30 16.23 -8.26
CA VAL A 304 3.90 15.87 -9.63
C VAL A 304 5.08 15.68 -10.56
N GLU A 305 5.95 16.68 -10.70
CA GLU A 305 6.99 16.70 -11.73
C GLU A 305 8.04 15.61 -11.51
N ARG A 306 8.60 15.55 -10.29
CA ARG A 306 9.63 14.56 -9.93
C ARG A 306 9.04 13.16 -9.82
N GLY A 307 7.78 13.03 -9.36
CA GLY A 307 7.06 11.78 -9.30
C GLY A 307 6.80 11.19 -10.69
N LEU A 308 6.34 12.00 -11.64
CA LEU A 308 6.17 11.56 -13.04
C LEU A 308 7.51 11.18 -13.68
N ALA A 309 8.58 11.92 -13.44
CA ALA A 309 9.91 11.57 -13.93
C ALA A 309 10.39 10.22 -13.37
N LEU A 310 10.16 9.95 -12.08
CA LEU A 310 10.49 8.68 -11.44
C LEU A 310 9.76 7.50 -12.09
N ILE A 311 8.43 7.62 -12.25
CA ILE A 311 7.61 6.52 -12.76
C ILE A 311 7.83 6.29 -14.26
N ASP A 312 8.12 7.33 -15.05
CA ASP A 312 8.39 7.23 -16.48
C ASP A 312 9.73 6.56 -16.79
N ALA A 313 10.69 6.60 -15.86
CA ALA A 313 11.94 5.85 -15.95
C ALA A 313 11.77 4.34 -15.70
N ARG A 314 10.63 3.88 -15.18
CA ARG A 314 10.34 2.48 -14.83
C ARG A 314 9.55 1.77 -15.92
N GLN A 315 9.67 0.44 -16.02
CA GLN A 315 8.91 -0.38 -16.95
C GLN A 315 7.81 -1.22 -16.28
N ASP A 316 7.88 -1.35 -14.96
CA ASP A 316 7.07 -2.28 -14.15
C ASP A 316 5.85 -1.62 -13.49
N ALA A 317 5.73 -0.28 -13.61
CA ALA A 317 4.64 0.48 -13.01
C ALA A 317 4.25 1.71 -13.86
N VAL A 318 3.04 2.22 -13.62
CA VAL A 318 2.50 3.48 -14.14
C VAL A 318 1.69 4.19 -13.06
N ALA A 319 1.46 5.49 -13.21
CA ALA A 319 0.72 6.27 -12.24
C ALA A 319 -0.33 7.19 -12.86
N LEU A 320 -1.37 7.43 -12.06
CA LEU A 320 -2.38 8.45 -12.22
C LEU A 320 -2.33 9.36 -11.00
N LEU A 321 -2.24 10.68 -11.23
CA LEU A 321 -2.20 11.67 -10.17
C LEU A 321 -3.42 12.59 -10.31
N ILE A 322 -4.04 12.91 -9.18
CA ILE A 322 -5.11 13.89 -9.08
C ILE A 322 -4.61 15.00 -8.17
N ARG A 323 -4.41 16.18 -8.73
CA ARG A 323 -4.00 17.38 -7.99
C ARG A 323 -5.17 18.33 -7.90
N ARG A 324 -5.46 18.79 -6.68
CA ARG A 324 -6.49 19.80 -6.42
C ARG A 324 -5.83 21.11 -6.00
N THR A 325 -6.26 22.22 -6.61
CA THR A 325 -5.83 23.57 -6.28
C THR A 325 -7.07 24.47 -6.15
N GLY A 326 -7.54 24.67 -4.93
CA GLY A 326 -8.83 25.32 -4.71
C GLY A 326 -10.00 24.53 -5.31
N SER A 327 -10.71 25.11 -6.28
CA SER A 327 -11.80 24.45 -7.03
C SER A 327 -11.33 23.63 -8.23
N ASP A 328 -10.08 23.80 -8.66
CA ASP A 328 -9.56 23.19 -9.88
C ASP A 328 -9.02 21.79 -9.58
N VAL A 329 -9.38 20.84 -10.43
CA VAL A 329 -8.93 19.44 -10.38
C VAL A 329 -8.16 19.13 -11.65
N GLU A 330 -6.92 18.75 -11.50
CA GLU A 330 -6.04 18.37 -12.59
C GLU A 330 -5.75 16.87 -12.54
N LEU A 331 -5.95 16.18 -13.67
CA LEU A 331 -5.66 14.77 -13.84
C LEU A 331 -4.40 14.61 -14.69
N LEU A 332 -3.40 13.96 -14.13
CA LEU A 332 -2.08 13.75 -14.73
C LEU A 332 -1.77 12.25 -14.81
N GLN A 333 -1.15 11.83 -15.88
CA GLN A 333 -0.82 10.42 -16.12
C GLN A 333 0.64 10.27 -16.53
N SER A 334 1.27 9.17 -16.11
CA SER A 334 2.56 8.77 -16.63
C SER A 334 2.47 8.44 -18.13
N SER A 335 3.58 8.60 -18.86
CA SER A 335 3.61 8.51 -20.33
C SER A 335 3.10 7.19 -20.90
N ARG A 336 3.26 6.08 -20.15
CA ARG A 336 2.86 4.71 -20.56
C ARG A 336 1.56 4.23 -19.92
N PHE A 337 0.82 5.11 -19.23
CA PHE A 337 -0.35 4.71 -18.46
C PHE A 337 -1.35 3.90 -19.29
N GLN A 338 -1.78 4.40 -20.43
CA GLN A 338 -2.82 3.76 -21.25
C GLN A 338 -2.37 2.40 -21.79
N SER A 339 -1.14 2.29 -22.30
CA SER A 339 -0.60 1.03 -22.83
C SER A 339 -0.39 -0.02 -21.75
N PHE A 340 0.05 0.38 -20.56
CA PHE A 340 0.26 -0.51 -19.43
C PHE A 340 -1.08 -1.05 -18.89
N VAL A 341 -2.08 -0.18 -18.71
CA VAL A 341 -3.43 -0.57 -18.29
C VAL A 341 -4.06 -1.52 -19.28
N GLN A 342 -3.88 -1.27 -20.59
CA GLN A 342 -4.38 -2.18 -21.63
C GLN A 342 -3.69 -3.55 -21.59
N ALA A 343 -2.40 -3.60 -21.30
CA ALA A 343 -1.64 -4.86 -21.16
C ALA A 343 -2.03 -5.68 -19.92
N LEU A 344 -2.65 -5.06 -18.91
CA LEU A 344 -3.19 -5.72 -17.72
C LEU A 344 -4.66 -6.14 -17.86
N ARG A 345 -5.29 -5.91 -19.00
CA ARG A 345 -6.63 -6.47 -19.27
C ARG A 345 -6.49 -7.95 -19.59
N GLY A 346 -7.28 -8.77 -18.92
CA GLY A 346 -7.41 -10.19 -19.27
C GLY A 346 -8.06 -10.35 -20.66
N PRO A 347 -7.89 -11.49 -21.29
CA PRO A 347 -8.61 -11.80 -22.53
C PRO A 347 -10.12 -11.73 -22.27
N ALA A 348 -10.84 -11.03 -23.15
CA ALA A 348 -12.30 -11.04 -23.12
C ALA A 348 -12.77 -12.46 -23.50
N HIS A 349 -13.37 -13.17 -22.57
CA HIS A 349 -13.97 -14.52 -22.79
C HIS A 349 -15.48 -14.42 -22.98
#